data_af2c95eba55f24f79717a37e034efd0b
#
_entry.id   af2c95eba55f24f79717a37e034efd0b
#
_cell.length_a   1.000
_cell.length_b   1.000
_cell.length_c   1.000
_cell.angle_alpha   90.00
_cell.angle_beta   90.00
_cell.angle_gamma   90.00
#
_symmetry.space_group_name_H-M   'P 1'
#
loop_
_entity.id
_entity.type
_entity.pdbx_description
1 polymer ?
#
loop_
_entity_poly.entity_id
_entity_poly.type
_entity_poly.pdbx_seq_one_letter_code
_entity_poly.pdbx_strand_id
1 'polypeptide(L)'
;MSSCSPHVDRDEIYAVGDCARFLPGPLSRIGVHGVRQARVLQRSLLARLRGECLPLYQPQRRALSILDLGDGVGLAVRGRWWWYGAGPLRLKRFIDRRWLRRYREGDAPSR
;
A
#
# COMPACT_ATOMS: atom_id res chain seq x y z
N MET A 1 11.28 -16.82 -11.15
CA MET A 1 10.57 -15.88 -11.81
C MET A 1 9.34 -15.33 -11.20
N SER A 2 9.18 -14.66 -10.32
CA SER A 2 7.92 -14.11 -9.92
C SER A 2 8.17 -12.80 -9.33
N SER A 3 7.94 -11.93 -10.14
CA SER A 3 7.93 -10.55 -9.84
C SER A 3 6.94 -10.27 -8.75
N CYS A 4 7.41 -9.68 -7.78
CA CYS A 4 6.65 -9.13 -6.71
C CYS A 4 5.86 -7.92 -7.03
N SER A 5 6.19 -7.32 -8.09
CA SER A 5 5.44 -6.24 -8.68
C SER A 5 4.96 -6.73 -10.02
N PRO A 6 3.72 -6.43 -10.40
CA PRO A 6 3.29 -6.67 -11.74
C PRO A 6 4.27 -5.93 -12.66
N HIS A 7 5.15 -6.68 -13.27
CA HIS A 7 6.02 -6.10 -14.26
C HIS A 7 5.32 -6.06 -15.60
N VAL A 8 5.65 -5.09 -16.33
CA VAL A 8 5.42 -5.01 -17.75
C VAL A 8 6.37 -6.01 -18.42
N ASP A 9 6.20 -6.36 -19.68
CA ASP A 9 6.99 -7.36 -20.44
C ASP A 9 8.52 -7.13 -20.47
N ARG A 10 9.03 -6.30 -19.59
CA ARG A 10 10.44 -5.98 -19.42
C ARG A 10 10.84 -6.04 -17.96
N ASP A 11 11.91 -6.76 -17.69
CA ASP A 11 12.41 -6.97 -16.32
C ASP A 11 12.92 -5.70 -15.61
N GLU A 12 13.15 -4.64 -16.36
CA GLU A 12 13.63 -3.36 -15.83
C GLU A 12 12.49 -2.42 -15.41
N ILE A 13 11.24 -2.72 -15.77
CA ILE A 13 10.09 -1.86 -15.51
C ILE A 13 9.25 -2.44 -14.38
N TYR A 14 8.99 -1.61 -13.38
CA TYR A 14 8.16 -1.94 -12.23
C TYR A 14 6.92 -1.06 -12.20
N ALA A 15 5.78 -1.63 -11.86
CA ALA A 15 4.53 -0.90 -11.69
C ALA A 15 3.92 -1.22 -10.32
N VAL A 16 3.47 -0.21 -9.61
CA VAL A 16 2.81 -0.33 -8.31
C VAL A 16 1.64 0.64 -8.19
N GLY A 17 0.72 0.38 -7.29
CA GLY A 17 -0.45 1.21 -7.07
C GLY A 17 -1.53 1.01 -8.13
N ASP A 18 -2.31 2.04 -8.37
CA ASP A 18 -3.50 1.98 -9.21
C ASP A 18 -3.22 1.74 -10.69
N CYS A 19 -2.02 2.07 -11.15
CA CYS A 19 -1.59 1.83 -12.54
C CYS A 19 -1.20 0.37 -12.80
N ALA A 20 -1.05 -0.44 -11.77
CA ALA A 20 -0.61 -1.81 -11.87
C ALA A 20 -1.80 -2.79 -11.88
N ARG A 21 -1.78 -3.74 -12.80
CA ARG A 21 -2.71 -4.87 -12.80
C ARG A 21 -2.07 -6.03 -12.04
N PHE A 22 -2.67 -6.42 -10.94
CA PHE A 22 -2.20 -7.57 -10.16
C PHE A 22 -2.70 -8.88 -10.80
N LEU A 23 -1.77 -9.73 -11.25
CA LEU A 23 -2.10 -10.92 -12.02
C LEU A 23 -2.83 -12.02 -11.24
N PRO A 24 -2.53 -12.29 -9.97
CA PRO A 24 -3.27 -13.29 -9.20
C PRO A 24 -4.75 -12.98 -9.00
N GLY A 25 -5.15 -11.72 -9.24
CA GLY A 25 -6.53 -11.26 -9.14
C GLY A 25 -6.60 -9.74 -9.06
N PRO A 26 -7.68 -9.13 -9.54
CA PRO A 26 -7.81 -7.68 -9.49
C PRO A 26 -7.86 -7.20 -8.04
N LEU A 27 -7.02 -6.22 -7.71
CA LEU A 27 -7.06 -5.51 -6.44
C LEU A 27 -7.94 -4.28 -6.56
N SER A 28 -8.65 -3.95 -5.48
CA SER A 28 -9.33 -2.66 -5.40
C SER A 28 -8.31 -1.52 -5.46
N ARG A 29 -8.64 -0.49 -6.21
CA ARG A 29 -7.78 0.69 -6.37
C ARG A 29 -7.91 1.61 -5.15
N ILE A 30 -7.29 1.21 -4.06
CA ILE A 30 -7.25 1.97 -2.81
C ILE A 30 -5.80 2.20 -2.40
N GLY A 31 -5.54 3.37 -1.83
CA GLY A 31 -4.17 3.82 -1.52
C GLY A 31 -3.37 2.88 -0.63
N VAL A 32 -4.03 2.08 0.21
CA VAL A 32 -3.33 1.14 1.09
C VAL A 32 -2.54 0.07 0.32
N HIS A 33 -3.02 -0.38 -0.82
CA HIS A 33 -2.28 -1.32 -1.65
C HIS A 33 -1.02 -0.69 -2.25
N GLY A 34 -1.13 0.53 -2.77
CA GLY A 34 0.02 1.27 -3.30
C GLY A 34 1.09 1.51 -2.25
N VAL A 35 0.70 1.94 -1.06
CA VAL A 35 1.63 2.20 0.06
C VAL A 35 2.35 0.93 0.50
N ARG A 36 1.67 -0.21 0.54
CA ARG A 36 2.29 -1.49 0.90
C ARG A 36 3.17 -2.04 -0.21
N GLN A 37 2.73 -1.91 -1.45
CA GLN A 37 3.51 -2.30 -2.62
C GLN A 37 4.81 -1.50 -2.72
N ALA A 38 4.82 -0.22 -2.35
CA ALA A 38 6.02 0.60 -2.35
C ALA A 38 7.15 0.01 -1.49
N ARG A 39 6.82 -0.57 -0.34
CA ARG A 39 7.81 -1.25 0.51
C ARG A 39 8.36 -2.52 -0.13
N VAL A 40 7.49 -3.29 -0.78
CA VAL A 40 7.91 -4.48 -1.50
C VAL A 40 8.76 -4.11 -2.70
N LEU A 41 8.40 -3.03 -3.41
CA LEU A 41 9.18 -2.48 -4.51
C LEU A 41 10.59 -2.11 -4.05
N GLN A 42 10.73 -1.38 -2.94
CA GLN A 42 12.02 -1.01 -2.40
C GLN A 42 12.90 -2.23 -2.13
N ARG A 43 12.34 -3.26 -1.50
CA ARG A 43 13.04 -4.52 -1.24
C ARG A 43 13.40 -5.26 -2.52
N SER A 44 12.50 -5.24 -3.51
CA SER A 44 12.73 -5.87 -4.81
C SER A 44 13.88 -5.22 -5.57
N LEU A 45 13.95 -3.89 -5.57
CA LEU A 45 15.03 -3.15 -6.19
C LEU A 45 16.39 -3.46 -5.53
N LEU A 46 16.42 -3.49 -4.20
CA LEU A 46 17.63 -3.84 -3.46
C LEU A 46 18.05 -5.30 -3.70
N ALA A 47 17.09 -6.23 -3.68
CA ALA A 47 17.35 -7.63 -3.97
C ALA A 47 17.90 -7.84 -5.37
N ARG A 48 17.36 -7.13 -6.36
CA ARG A 48 17.86 -7.19 -7.73
C ARG A 48 19.29 -6.69 -7.86
N LEU A 49 19.61 -5.58 -7.20
CA LEU A 49 20.99 -5.05 -7.18
C LEU A 49 21.98 -6.03 -6.54
N ARG A 50 21.52 -6.86 -5.61
CA ARG A 50 22.32 -7.88 -4.92
C ARG A 50 22.31 -9.24 -5.58
N GLY A 51 21.51 -9.43 -6.66
CA GLY A 51 21.32 -10.73 -7.28
C GLY A 51 20.53 -11.73 -6.42
N GLU A 52 19.74 -11.24 -5.47
CA GLU A 52 18.92 -12.03 -4.55
C GLU A 52 17.53 -12.29 -5.14
N CYS A 53 16.83 -13.29 -4.56
CA CYS A 53 15.44 -13.55 -4.93
C CYS A 53 14.53 -12.38 -4.58
N LEU A 54 13.60 -12.07 -5.50
CA LEU A 54 12.66 -10.98 -5.30
C LEU A 54 11.55 -11.39 -4.32
N PRO A 55 11.19 -10.53 -3.35
CA PRO A 55 10.09 -10.78 -2.44
C PRO A 55 8.74 -10.72 -3.16
N LEU A 56 7.74 -11.47 -2.75
CA LEU A 56 6.40 -11.47 -3.32
C LEU A 56 5.46 -10.55 -2.54
N TYR A 57 4.68 -9.75 -3.25
CA TYR A 57 3.61 -8.98 -2.63
C TYR A 57 2.40 -9.88 -2.35
N GLN A 58 2.00 -9.91 -1.09
CA GLN A 58 0.78 -10.61 -0.67
C GLN A 58 -0.26 -9.57 -0.24
N PRO A 59 -1.32 -9.36 -1.04
CA PRO A 59 -2.36 -8.41 -0.70
C PRO A 59 -3.16 -8.89 0.51
N GLN A 60 -3.61 -7.95 1.33
CA GLN A 60 -4.54 -8.26 2.40
C GLN A 60 -5.91 -8.60 1.82
N ARG A 61 -6.50 -9.69 2.32
CA ARG A 61 -7.87 -10.08 1.95
C ARG A 61 -8.92 -9.04 2.34
N ARG A 62 -8.70 -8.33 3.45
CA ARG A 62 -9.61 -7.32 3.98
C ARG A 62 -8.82 -6.08 4.34
N ALA A 63 -8.81 -5.12 3.46
CA ALA A 63 -8.20 -3.83 3.71
C ALA A 63 -9.19 -2.90 4.42
N LEU A 64 -8.68 -2.13 5.40
CA LEU A 64 -9.44 -1.05 6.00
C LEU A 64 -9.47 0.13 5.03
N SER A 65 -10.66 0.59 4.68
CA SER A 65 -10.89 1.80 3.90
C SER A 65 -11.63 2.82 4.77
N ILE A 66 -11.14 4.04 4.82
CA ILE A 66 -11.78 5.13 5.56
C ILE A 66 -12.04 6.28 4.59
N LEU A 67 -13.31 6.58 4.40
CA LEU A 67 -13.76 7.68 3.56
C LEU A 67 -14.03 8.91 4.42
N ASP A 68 -13.54 10.06 3.99
CA ASP A 68 -13.92 11.36 4.53
C ASP A 68 -15.18 11.81 3.78
N LEU A 69 -16.28 11.92 4.51
CA LEU A 69 -17.58 12.30 3.94
C LEU A 69 -17.84 13.81 4.02
N GLY A 70 -16.89 14.58 4.54
CA GLY A 70 -17.07 15.99 4.87
C GLY A 70 -17.71 16.21 6.23
N ASP A 71 -17.85 17.48 6.62
CA ASP A 71 -18.49 17.91 7.87
C ASP A 71 -17.98 17.24 9.16
N GLY A 72 -16.72 16.80 9.15
CA GLY A 72 -16.10 16.14 10.30
C GLY A 72 -16.54 14.69 10.51
N VAL A 73 -17.17 14.07 9.50
CA VAL A 73 -17.69 12.70 9.53
C VAL A 73 -16.93 11.80 8.57
N GLY A 74 -16.64 10.59 9.00
CA GLY A 74 -16.01 9.56 8.18
C GLY A 74 -16.75 8.23 8.22
N LEU A 75 -16.49 7.40 7.24
CA LEU A 75 -16.99 6.04 7.14
C LEU A 75 -15.79 5.08 7.02
N ALA A 76 -15.60 4.23 8.03
CA ALA A 76 -14.64 3.15 7.98
C ALA A 76 -15.32 1.84 7.56
N VAL A 77 -14.71 1.14 6.61
CA VAL A 77 -15.23 -0.14 6.10
C VAL A 77 -14.11 -1.17 6.08
N ARG A 78 -14.39 -2.36 6.60
CA ARG A 78 -13.48 -3.51 6.52
C ARG A 78 -14.28 -4.81 6.37
N GLY A 79 -14.33 -5.34 5.16
CA GLY A 79 -15.18 -6.48 4.86
C GLY A 79 -16.65 -6.15 5.05
N ARG A 80 -17.34 -6.86 5.95
CA ARG A 80 -18.76 -6.60 6.31
C ARG A 80 -18.92 -5.62 7.45
N TRP A 81 -17.84 -5.24 8.13
CA TRP A 81 -17.86 -4.33 9.25
C TRP A 81 -17.75 -2.89 8.78
N TRP A 82 -18.51 -2.01 9.36
CA TRP A 82 -18.47 -0.59 9.07
C TRP A 82 -18.67 0.24 10.34
N TRP A 83 -18.12 1.43 10.33
CA TRP A 83 -18.22 2.39 11.42
C TRP A 83 -18.36 3.79 10.86
N TYR A 84 -19.41 4.49 11.26
CA TYR A 84 -19.75 5.83 10.81
C TYR A 84 -19.66 6.83 11.97
N GLY A 85 -19.19 8.05 11.70
CA GLY A 85 -19.15 9.14 12.66
C GLY A 85 -17.83 9.92 12.63
N ALA A 86 -17.57 10.68 13.70
CA ALA A 86 -16.31 11.44 13.84
C ALA A 86 -15.11 10.55 14.19
N GLY A 87 -15.34 9.40 14.83
CA GLY A 87 -14.30 8.46 15.24
C GLY A 87 -13.47 7.92 14.08
N PRO A 88 -14.09 7.41 13.00
CA PRO A 88 -13.36 6.95 11.81
C PRO A 88 -12.47 8.01 11.20
N LEU A 89 -12.91 9.25 11.14
CA LEU A 89 -12.14 10.35 10.59
C LEU A 89 -10.92 10.69 11.48
N ARG A 90 -11.06 10.63 12.79
CA ARG A 90 -9.93 10.79 13.73
C ARG A 90 -8.92 9.67 13.56
N LEU A 91 -9.40 8.44 13.40
CA LEU A 91 -8.54 7.28 13.13
C LEU A 91 -7.79 7.44 11.81
N LYS A 92 -8.48 7.88 10.75
CA LYS A 92 -7.85 8.17 9.45
C LYS A 92 -6.71 9.17 9.61
N ARG A 93 -6.98 10.31 10.26
CA ARG A 93 -5.98 11.35 10.48
C ARG A 93 -4.77 10.85 11.29
N PHE A 94 -5.01 10.00 12.29
CA PHE A 94 -3.95 9.37 13.06
C PHE A 94 -3.08 8.45 12.21
N ILE A 95 -3.70 7.59 11.40
CA ILE A 95 -3.00 6.66 10.51
C ILE A 95 -2.18 7.45 9.48
N ASP A 96 -2.78 8.44 8.84
CA ASP A 96 -2.12 9.26 7.82
C ASP A 96 -0.91 10.00 8.39
N ARG A 97 -1.04 10.60 9.58
CA ARG A 97 0.08 11.26 10.27
C ARG A 97 1.21 10.29 10.63
N ARG A 98 0.85 9.09 11.08
CA ARG A 98 1.84 8.05 11.40
C ARG A 98 2.61 7.61 10.16
N TRP A 99 1.93 7.50 9.03
CA TRP A 99 2.56 7.20 7.75
C TRP A 99 3.48 8.32 7.28
N LEU A 100 3.02 9.55 7.28
CA LEU A 100 3.78 10.71 6.85
C LEU A 100 5.06 10.92 7.68
N ARG A 101 5.02 10.60 8.96
CA ARG A 101 6.24 10.68 9.81
C ARG A 101 7.38 9.81 9.29
N ARG A 102 7.09 8.70 8.63
CA ARG A 102 8.11 7.79 8.08
C ARG A 102 8.81 8.35 6.85
N TYR A 103 8.21 9.33 6.21
CA TYR A 103 8.75 9.97 5.00
C TYR A 103 9.27 11.39 5.25
N ARG A 104 9.28 11.86 6.50
CA ARG A 104 9.97 13.10 6.85
C ARG A 104 11.47 12.88 6.80
N GLU A 105 12.18 13.92 6.36
CA GLU A 105 13.64 13.93 6.26
C GLU A 105 14.29 13.47 7.58
N GLY A 106 15.12 12.45 7.51
CA GLY A 106 15.87 11.93 8.65
C GLY A 106 15.57 10.48 9.04
N ASP A 107 14.43 9.93 8.71
CA ASP A 107 14.14 8.51 8.91
C ASP A 107 14.51 7.69 7.66
N ALA A 108 15.80 7.69 7.34
CA ALA A 108 16.31 6.60 6.53
C ALA A 108 16.04 5.30 7.31
N PRO A 109 15.39 4.28 6.70
CA PRO A 109 15.18 3.03 7.39
C PRO A 109 16.53 2.50 7.84
N SER A 110 16.75 2.51 9.13
CA SER A 110 17.89 1.81 9.74
C SER A 110 17.86 0.38 9.22
N ARG A 111 18.97 -0.02 8.68
CA ARG A 111 19.31 -1.27 8.01
C ARG A 111 18.70 -2.52 8.64
#